data_5acde174c4b2042053c23d160cccb96a
#
_entry.id   5acde174c4b2042053c23d160cccb96a
#
_cell.length_a   1.000
_cell.length_b   1.000
_cell.length_c   1.000
_cell.angle_alpha   90.00
_cell.angle_beta   90.00
_cell.angle_gamma   90.00
#
_symmetry.space_group_name_H-M   'P 1'
#
loop_
_entity.id
_entity.type
_entity.pdbx_description
1 polymer ?
#
loop_
_entity_poly.entity_id
_entity_poly.type
_entity_poly.pdbx_seq_one_letter_code
_entity_poly.pdbx_strand_id
1 'polypeptide(L)'
;APELFYDEPSETYYIFWATTIPGRHKEVPTSESEKGLNHRMYYVTTKDFRTFSKTKMFFNPDFSVIDAAIVKDPTQGDLIMVVKNENSNPPEKNLRVTRTKNIAKGFPTKVSAPITGKYWAEGPAPFFVGDALYVYFDKYRDHRYGAVRSLDHGETWEDVSDQVSFPKGIRHGTAFAVDASVVESLIDDRKHQSVKAQTSSWFNDKDLTLTGVYYYPEHWDESQWERDFKKMHELGFEFTHFAEFAWAQLEPEEGRYDFAWLDKAVALAAKYDLKVIMCTSTATPPVWMSRKYPEILLKNEDGTVLDHGARQHASFASPLYRELSYKMIEKLAQHYGNDSRIVGWQLDNEPAVQFDYNPKAEQAFRDYLRAKYNHNIQLLNDAWGTAFWSEAYSSFDEITLPKRVQMFMNHHQILDYRRFAAAQTNDFLNEQCLLIRKYAKNQWITTNYIPNYDEGHIGGSPALDFQSYTRYMVYGDNEGIGRRGYRVGNPLRIAWANDFFRPIQGTYGVMELQPGQVNWGSINPQPLPGAVRLWMWSVFAGGSDFI
;
A
#
# COMPACT_ATOMS: atom_id res chain seq x y z
N ALA A 1 -13.38 4.45 20.14
CA ALA A 1 -13.27 3.31 19.23
C ALA A 1 -14.03 2.11 19.82
N PRO A 2 -14.57 1.19 19.03
CA PRO A 2 -15.08 -0.07 19.54
C PRO A 2 -13.91 -0.97 19.97
N GLU A 3 -14.17 -1.84 20.96
CA GLU A 3 -13.24 -2.83 21.48
C GLU A 3 -13.88 -4.21 21.43
N LEU A 4 -13.06 -5.27 21.39
CA LEU A 4 -13.49 -6.65 21.27
C LEU A 4 -12.92 -7.50 22.42
N PHE A 5 -13.77 -8.31 23.05
CA PHE A 5 -13.35 -9.32 24.02
C PHE A 5 -14.02 -10.65 23.70
N TYR A 6 -13.23 -11.74 23.70
CA TYR A 6 -13.71 -13.10 23.53
C TYR A 6 -13.83 -13.81 24.88
N ASP A 7 -15.04 -14.21 25.23
CA ASP A 7 -15.31 -15.00 26.43
C ASP A 7 -15.29 -16.49 26.09
N GLU A 8 -14.16 -17.13 26.33
CA GLU A 8 -13.96 -18.56 26.03
C GLU A 8 -15.04 -19.47 26.64
N PRO A 9 -15.45 -19.31 27.94
CA PRO A 9 -16.42 -20.21 28.53
C PRO A 9 -17.79 -20.22 27.84
N SER A 10 -18.19 -19.09 27.26
CA SER A 10 -19.47 -18.97 26.53
C SER A 10 -19.30 -19.02 25.01
N GLU A 11 -18.06 -19.11 24.51
CA GLU A 11 -17.71 -19.03 23.08
C GLU A 11 -18.35 -17.79 22.41
N THR A 12 -18.29 -16.64 23.10
CA THR A 12 -19.02 -15.45 22.69
C THR A 12 -18.10 -14.26 22.62
N TYR A 13 -18.15 -13.53 21.51
CA TYR A 13 -17.49 -12.25 21.33
C TYR A 13 -18.37 -11.12 21.85
N TYR A 14 -17.80 -10.25 22.68
CA TYR A 14 -18.40 -9.01 23.16
C TYR A 14 -17.76 -7.86 22.39
N ILE A 15 -18.56 -7.13 21.63
CA ILE A 15 -18.14 -5.90 20.93
C ILE A 15 -18.76 -4.74 21.67
N PHE A 16 -17.95 -3.86 22.23
CA PHE A 16 -18.43 -2.76 23.05
C PHE A 16 -17.81 -1.42 22.63
N TRP A 17 -18.54 -0.35 22.83
CA TRP A 17 -18.15 1.00 22.41
C TRP A 17 -18.74 2.05 23.34
N ALA A 18 -18.12 3.24 23.35
CA ALA A 18 -18.65 4.41 24.01
C ALA A 18 -19.56 5.21 23.04
N THR A 19 -20.70 5.67 23.54
CA THR A 19 -21.56 6.60 22.80
C THR A 19 -22.36 7.48 23.74
N THR A 20 -22.86 8.59 23.20
CA THR A 20 -23.77 9.51 23.90
C THR A 20 -25.19 9.34 23.38
N ILE A 21 -26.17 9.53 24.27
CA ILE A 21 -27.60 9.59 23.91
C ILE A 21 -28.12 10.94 24.39
N PRO A 22 -28.54 11.85 23.50
CA PRO A 22 -29.01 13.17 23.89
C PRO A 22 -30.09 13.11 24.99
N GLY A 23 -29.89 13.90 26.04
CA GLY A 23 -30.82 14.03 27.14
C GLY A 23 -30.81 12.92 28.21
N ARG A 24 -29.96 11.87 28.04
CA ARG A 24 -29.75 10.85 29.06
C ARG A 24 -28.55 11.18 29.96
N HIS A 25 -28.53 10.59 31.16
CA HIS A 25 -27.44 10.69 32.16
C HIS A 25 -27.07 12.13 32.55
N LYS A 26 -28.12 12.97 32.70
CA LYS A 26 -27.96 14.40 33.04
C LYS A 26 -27.45 14.63 34.47
N GLU A 27 -27.52 13.62 35.32
CA GLU A 27 -27.08 13.62 36.71
C GLU A 27 -25.56 13.61 36.89
N VAL A 28 -24.83 13.26 35.83
CA VAL A 28 -23.37 13.16 35.83
C VAL A 28 -22.78 14.38 35.14
N PRO A 29 -21.65 14.97 35.65
CA PRO A 29 -20.99 16.08 35.00
C PRO A 29 -20.56 15.73 33.55
N THR A 30 -20.81 16.64 32.62
CA THR A 30 -20.52 16.46 31.21
C THR A 30 -19.40 17.38 30.74
N SER A 31 -18.78 17.03 29.60
CA SER A 31 -17.88 17.93 28.89
C SER A 31 -18.68 19.10 28.29
N GLU A 32 -18.15 20.32 28.37
CA GLU A 32 -18.73 21.48 27.69
C GLU A 32 -18.74 21.31 26.17
N SER A 33 -17.72 20.64 25.61
CA SER A 33 -17.61 20.32 24.19
C SER A 33 -18.69 19.37 23.70
N GLU A 34 -19.28 18.57 24.59
CA GLU A 34 -20.33 17.60 24.31
C GLU A 34 -21.73 18.17 24.47
N LYS A 35 -21.88 19.46 24.77
CA LYS A 35 -23.17 20.15 24.96
C LYS A 35 -24.15 19.42 25.91
N GLY A 36 -23.65 18.90 27.02
CA GLY A 36 -24.41 18.18 28.00
C GLY A 36 -24.67 16.71 27.69
N LEU A 37 -23.92 16.13 26.76
CA LEU A 37 -23.97 14.70 26.47
C LEU A 37 -22.95 13.95 27.35
N ASN A 38 -23.36 12.76 27.82
CA ASN A 38 -22.55 11.86 28.64
C ASN A 38 -22.33 10.54 27.93
N HIS A 39 -21.08 10.11 27.84
CA HIS A 39 -20.72 8.81 27.27
C HIS A 39 -21.04 7.68 28.26
N ARG A 40 -21.56 6.60 27.71
CA ARG A 40 -21.70 5.30 28.37
C ARG A 40 -21.22 4.20 27.44
N MET A 41 -20.82 3.06 28.03
CA MET A 41 -20.44 1.89 27.26
C MET A 41 -21.68 1.06 26.92
N TYR A 42 -21.79 0.70 25.64
CA TYR A 42 -22.82 -0.19 25.11
C TYR A 42 -22.14 -1.38 24.44
N TYR A 43 -22.86 -2.49 24.25
CA TYR A 43 -22.33 -3.68 23.62
C TYR A 43 -23.38 -4.45 22.82
N VAL A 44 -22.87 -5.28 21.92
CA VAL A 44 -23.56 -6.41 21.32
C VAL A 44 -22.71 -7.67 21.50
N THR A 45 -23.34 -8.83 21.38
CA THR A 45 -22.62 -10.11 21.35
C THR A 45 -22.83 -10.82 20.04
N THR A 46 -21.84 -11.63 19.65
CA THR A 46 -21.90 -12.51 18.48
C THR A 46 -21.04 -13.75 18.71
N LYS A 47 -21.40 -14.86 18.03
CA LYS A 47 -20.56 -16.07 17.98
C LYS A 47 -19.91 -16.27 16.62
N ASP A 48 -20.40 -15.60 15.59
CA ASP A 48 -20.10 -15.87 14.19
C ASP A 48 -19.81 -14.60 13.36
N PHE A 49 -19.85 -13.42 13.98
CA PHE A 49 -19.77 -12.11 13.32
C PHE A 49 -20.80 -11.88 12.20
N ARG A 50 -21.87 -12.69 12.17
CA ARG A 50 -22.99 -12.61 11.22
C ARG A 50 -24.28 -12.25 11.92
N THR A 51 -24.50 -12.86 13.08
CA THR A 51 -25.67 -12.61 13.93
C THR A 51 -25.26 -11.86 15.19
N PHE A 52 -25.98 -10.81 15.51
CA PHE A 52 -25.67 -9.95 16.66
C PHE A 52 -26.86 -9.84 17.58
N SER A 53 -26.60 -9.78 18.89
CA SER A 53 -27.61 -9.48 19.88
C SER A 53 -28.16 -8.05 19.73
N LYS A 54 -29.29 -7.76 20.36
CA LYS A 54 -29.70 -6.36 20.52
C LYS A 54 -28.69 -5.61 21.39
N THR A 55 -28.46 -4.34 21.06
CA THR A 55 -27.60 -3.43 21.83
C THR A 55 -28.08 -3.32 23.26
N LYS A 56 -27.17 -3.45 24.22
CA LYS A 56 -27.45 -3.30 25.66
C LYS A 56 -26.42 -2.36 26.29
N MET A 57 -26.78 -1.82 27.47
CA MET A 57 -25.83 -1.10 28.31
C MET A 57 -24.78 -2.07 28.83
N PHE A 58 -23.50 -1.73 28.64
CA PHE A 58 -22.36 -2.52 29.08
C PHE A 58 -21.84 -2.03 30.42
N PHE A 59 -21.61 -0.73 30.55
CA PHE A 59 -21.08 -0.12 31.76
C PHE A 59 -21.63 1.29 31.95
N ASN A 60 -22.13 1.56 33.15
CA ASN A 60 -22.82 2.81 33.51
C ASN A 60 -22.33 3.33 34.88
N PRO A 61 -21.10 3.87 34.94
CA PRO A 61 -20.56 4.48 36.16
C PRO A 61 -21.19 5.87 36.41
N ASP A 62 -20.83 6.48 37.54
CA ASP A 62 -21.22 7.83 37.92
C ASP A 62 -20.37 8.95 37.27
N PHE A 63 -19.72 8.65 36.16
CA PHE A 63 -18.93 9.59 35.37
C PHE A 63 -19.07 9.32 33.85
N SER A 64 -18.66 10.26 33.02
CA SER A 64 -18.59 10.06 31.57
C SER A 64 -17.43 9.11 31.22
N VAL A 65 -17.72 7.98 30.56
CA VAL A 65 -16.76 6.88 30.35
C VAL A 65 -16.56 6.59 28.88
N ILE A 66 -15.29 6.48 28.49
CA ILE A 66 -14.88 6.04 27.15
C ILE A 66 -13.70 5.04 27.24
N ASP A 67 -13.26 4.53 26.12
CA ASP A 67 -12.04 3.72 25.94
C ASP A 67 -11.90 2.59 26.97
N ALA A 68 -12.84 1.65 26.95
CA ALA A 68 -12.74 0.46 27.79
C ALA A 68 -11.94 -0.64 27.09
N ALA A 69 -11.06 -1.32 27.83
CA ALA A 69 -10.37 -2.52 27.37
C ALA A 69 -10.36 -3.57 28.47
N ILE A 70 -10.44 -4.86 28.11
CA ILE A 70 -10.57 -5.98 29.05
C ILE A 70 -9.40 -6.94 28.87
N VAL A 71 -8.83 -7.36 30.02
CA VAL A 71 -7.84 -8.45 30.07
C VAL A 71 -8.29 -9.50 31.10
N LYS A 72 -7.99 -10.77 30.85
CA LYS A 72 -8.22 -11.85 31.81
C LYS A 72 -6.96 -12.06 32.64
N ASP A 73 -7.09 -12.04 33.95
CA ASP A 73 -6.02 -12.40 34.88
C ASP A 73 -5.69 -13.88 34.72
N PRO A 74 -4.47 -14.24 34.34
CA PRO A 74 -4.10 -15.63 34.07
C PRO A 74 -4.04 -16.50 35.34
N THR A 75 -3.88 -15.88 36.51
CA THR A 75 -3.70 -16.57 37.79
C THR A 75 -5.02 -16.62 38.57
N GLN A 76 -5.72 -15.51 38.70
CA GLN A 76 -6.97 -15.40 39.48
C GLN A 76 -8.23 -15.69 38.66
N GLY A 77 -8.11 -15.62 37.33
CA GLY A 77 -9.23 -15.85 36.42
C GLY A 77 -10.24 -14.69 36.33
N ASP A 78 -9.98 -13.59 37.03
CA ASP A 78 -10.83 -12.41 37.01
C ASP A 78 -10.68 -11.65 35.65
N LEU A 79 -11.76 -11.03 35.20
CA LEU A 79 -11.73 -10.09 34.09
C LEU A 79 -11.51 -8.70 34.64
N ILE A 80 -10.45 -8.06 34.21
CA ILE A 80 -10.06 -6.71 34.60
C ILE A 80 -10.39 -5.78 33.46
N MET A 81 -11.26 -4.78 33.68
CA MET A 81 -11.60 -3.76 32.70
C MET A 81 -10.94 -2.44 33.09
N VAL A 82 -10.15 -1.89 32.18
CA VAL A 82 -9.58 -0.54 32.31
C VAL A 82 -10.45 0.42 31.49
N VAL A 83 -10.84 1.52 32.09
CA VAL A 83 -11.71 2.53 31.47
C VAL A 83 -11.12 3.93 31.64
N LYS A 84 -11.43 4.82 30.71
CA LYS A 84 -11.11 6.25 30.84
C LYS A 84 -12.28 7.00 31.47
N ASN A 85 -11.98 7.75 32.53
CA ASN A 85 -12.88 8.79 33.01
C ASN A 85 -12.73 10.03 32.13
N GLU A 86 -13.81 10.40 31.45
CA GLU A 86 -13.85 11.52 30.49
C GLU A 86 -14.41 12.81 31.08
N ASN A 87 -14.67 12.87 32.38
CA ASN A 87 -15.18 14.07 33.01
C ASN A 87 -14.31 15.30 32.73
N SER A 88 -14.96 16.43 32.44
CA SER A 88 -14.30 17.69 32.07
C SER A 88 -14.47 18.77 33.13
N ASN A 89 -15.44 18.60 34.05
CA ASN A 89 -15.69 19.57 35.13
C ASN A 89 -16.00 18.84 36.44
N PRO A 90 -15.04 18.71 37.38
CA PRO A 90 -13.63 18.99 37.17
C PRO A 90 -12.98 18.05 36.14
N PRO A 91 -11.91 18.44 35.48
CA PRO A 91 -11.25 17.56 34.51
C PRO A 91 -10.52 16.43 35.23
N GLU A 92 -10.88 15.19 34.92
CA GLU A 92 -10.21 14.02 35.50
C GLU A 92 -9.33 13.29 34.48
N LYS A 93 -9.82 13.00 33.28
CA LYS A 93 -9.05 12.48 32.14
C LYS A 93 -7.98 11.42 32.50
N ASN A 94 -8.37 10.46 33.35
CA ASN A 94 -7.50 9.43 33.92
C ASN A 94 -8.07 8.04 33.64
N LEU A 95 -7.23 7.01 33.84
CA LEU A 95 -7.63 5.61 33.74
C LEU A 95 -8.00 5.04 35.10
N ARG A 96 -9.00 4.17 35.11
CA ARG A 96 -9.52 3.49 36.30
C ARG A 96 -9.82 2.02 36.00
N VAL A 97 -9.92 1.18 37.02
CA VAL A 97 -10.09 -0.27 36.92
C VAL A 97 -11.35 -0.73 37.63
N THR A 98 -12.05 -1.70 37.07
CA THR A 98 -13.10 -2.49 37.69
C THR A 98 -12.93 -3.96 37.31
N ARG A 99 -13.54 -4.88 38.08
CA ARG A 99 -13.33 -6.33 37.91
C ARG A 99 -14.62 -7.10 38.00
N THR A 100 -14.68 -8.22 37.30
CA THR A 100 -15.75 -9.21 37.39
C THR A 100 -15.19 -10.62 37.15
N LYS A 101 -15.88 -11.63 37.72
CA LYS A 101 -15.60 -13.04 37.38
C LYS A 101 -16.43 -13.54 36.20
N ASN A 102 -17.37 -12.75 35.71
CA ASN A 102 -18.29 -13.17 34.67
C ASN A 102 -18.79 -11.97 33.89
N ILE A 103 -18.37 -11.83 32.65
CA ILE A 103 -18.74 -10.70 31.79
C ILE A 103 -20.25 -10.62 31.54
N ALA A 104 -20.96 -11.76 31.51
CA ALA A 104 -22.39 -11.78 31.29
C ALA A 104 -23.19 -11.17 32.46
N LYS A 105 -22.58 -11.10 33.65
CA LYS A 105 -23.16 -10.39 34.82
C LYS A 105 -22.81 -8.91 34.85
N GLY A 106 -21.97 -8.46 33.91
CA GLY A 106 -21.45 -7.10 33.83
C GLY A 106 -20.33 -6.80 34.84
N PHE A 107 -19.88 -5.56 34.83
CA PHE A 107 -18.84 -5.05 35.72
C PHE A 107 -19.48 -4.16 36.82
N PRO A 108 -18.98 -4.21 38.06
CA PRO A 108 -19.38 -3.26 39.10
C PRO A 108 -19.12 -1.81 38.65
N THR A 109 -20.07 -0.93 38.91
CA THR A 109 -19.97 0.49 38.57
C THR A 109 -18.99 1.25 39.45
N LYS A 110 -18.65 0.70 40.64
CA LYS A 110 -17.57 1.22 41.48
C LYS A 110 -16.22 0.86 40.87
N VAL A 111 -15.41 1.86 40.62
CA VAL A 111 -14.06 1.73 40.05
C VAL A 111 -12.97 2.08 41.06
N SER A 112 -11.72 1.75 40.72
CA SER A 112 -10.57 2.13 41.53
C SER A 112 -10.36 3.65 41.61
N ALA A 113 -9.44 4.09 42.45
CA ALA A 113 -8.80 5.38 42.30
C ALA A 113 -8.09 5.46 40.91
N PRO A 114 -7.70 6.66 40.42
CA PRO A 114 -6.92 6.77 39.22
C PRO A 114 -5.64 5.92 39.26
N ILE A 115 -5.39 5.14 38.22
CA ILE A 115 -4.19 4.31 38.07
C ILE A 115 -3.07 5.06 37.32
N THR A 116 -3.36 6.21 36.74
CA THR A 116 -2.44 7.09 36.02
C THR A 116 -2.13 8.35 36.83
N GLY A 117 -0.99 9.00 36.53
CA GLY A 117 -0.56 10.22 37.18
C GLY A 117 -1.39 11.46 36.85
N LYS A 118 -0.87 12.65 37.19
CA LYS A 118 -1.55 13.94 36.97
C LYS A 118 -1.45 14.44 35.52
N TYR A 119 -1.46 13.55 34.57
CA TYR A 119 -1.47 13.84 33.13
C TYR A 119 -2.75 13.24 32.50
N TRP A 120 -3.10 13.69 31.33
CA TRP A 120 -4.26 13.19 30.60
C TRP A 120 -3.89 11.90 29.87
N ALA A 121 -4.66 10.84 30.14
CA ALA A 121 -4.44 9.50 29.60
C ALA A 121 -5.70 8.97 28.91
N GLU A 122 -5.51 8.28 27.78
CA GLU A 122 -6.59 7.63 27.01
C GLU A 122 -6.11 6.36 26.30
N GLY A 123 -7.04 5.59 25.69
CA GLY A 123 -6.72 4.41 24.90
C GLY A 123 -5.96 3.33 25.68
N PRO A 124 -6.49 2.79 26.80
CA PRO A 124 -5.79 1.79 27.59
C PRO A 124 -5.65 0.47 26.82
N ALA A 125 -4.48 -0.16 26.88
CA ALA A 125 -4.18 -1.49 26.37
C ALA A 125 -3.60 -2.36 27.51
N PRO A 126 -4.45 -3.03 28.30
CA PRO A 126 -4.02 -3.90 29.39
C PRO A 126 -3.53 -5.26 28.87
N PHE A 127 -2.42 -5.78 29.42
CA PHE A 127 -1.93 -7.12 29.14
C PHE A 127 -1.01 -7.61 30.26
N PHE A 128 -0.89 -8.94 30.38
CA PHE A 128 -0.01 -9.58 31.35
C PHE A 128 1.33 -9.99 30.73
N VAL A 129 2.41 -9.77 31.47
CA VAL A 129 3.72 -10.35 31.21
C VAL A 129 4.13 -11.13 32.47
N GLY A 130 4.00 -12.46 32.42
CA GLY A 130 4.04 -13.27 33.65
C GLY A 130 2.90 -12.86 34.59
N ASP A 131 3.23 -12.59 35.84
CA ASP A 131 2.27 -12.12 36.85
C ASP A 131 2.10 -10.60 36.89
N ALA A 132 2.87 -9.86 36.12
CA ALA A 132 2.81 -8.39 36.08
C ALA A 132 1.76 -7.91 35.08
N LEU A 133 0.80 -7.11 35.52
CA LEU A 133 -0.17 -6.44 34.70
C LEU A 133 0.36 -5.08 34.24
N TYR A 134 0.50 -4.90 32.94
CA TYR A 134 0.82 -3.62 32.30
C TYR A 134 -0.43 -3.03 31.67
N VAL A 135 -0.54 -1.69 31.70
CA VAL A 135 -1.50 -0.94 30.90
C VAL A 135 -0.72 0.12 30.12
N TYR A 136 -0.68 -0.05 28.81
CA TYR A 136 -0.18 0.98 27.89
C TYR A 136 -1.29 1.98 27.59
N PHE A 137 -0.91 3.26 27.36
CA PHE A 137 -1.90 4.30 27.08
C PHE A 137 -1.26 5.53 26.43
N ASP A 138 -2.08 6.37 25.81
CA ASP A 138 -1.68 7.61 25.18
C ASP A 138 -1.72 8.77 26.19
N LYS A 139 -0.56 9.38 26.44
CA LYS A 139 -0.42 10.70 27.10
C LYS A 139 -0.65 11.79 26.06
N TYR A 140 -1.88 11.92 25.56
CA TYR A 140 -2.19 12.61 24.31
C TYR A 140 -1.88 14.12 24.30
N ARG A 141 -1.79 14.78 25.46
CA ARG A 141 -1.32 16.16 25.54
C ARG A 141 0.20 16.28 25.51
N ASP A 142 0.88 15.22 25.93
CA ASP A 142 2.35 15.17 25.96
C ASP A 142 2.91 14.60 24.65
N HIS A 143 2.04 14.22 23.70
CA HIS A 143 2.38 13.58 22.42
C HIS A 143 3.31 12.37 22.56
N ARG A 144 3.11 11.57 23.60
CA ARG A 144 3.89 10.36 23.88
C ARG A 144 3.01 9.24 24.45
N TYR A 145 3.46 8.02 24.24
CA TYR A 145 2.84 6.84 24.83
C TYR A 145 3.46 6.56 26.21
N GLY A 146 2.68 6.01 27.12
CA GLY A 146 3.11 5.71 28.48
C GLY A 146 2.66 4.35 28.96
N ALA A 147 3.12 3.94 30.13
CA ALA A 147 2.77 2.69 30.77
C ALA A 147 2.65 2.82 32.29
N VAL A 148 1.69 2.11 32.86
CA VAL A 148 1.67 1.78 34.29
C VAL A 148 1.74 0.27 34.47
N ARG A 149 2.31 -0.18 35.61
CA ARG A 149 2.49 -1.57 35.97
C ARG A 149 1.90 -1.86 37.35
N SER A 150 1.31 -3.03 37.47
CA SER A 150 0.91 -3.60 38.77
C SER A 150 1.57 -4.97 38.95
N LEU A 151 2.08 -5.25 40.14
CA LEU A 151 2.66 -6.55 40.52
C LEU A 151 1.76 -7.34 41.49
N ASP A 152 0.60 -6.79 41.81
CA ASP A 152 -0.38 -7.34 42.75
C ASP A 152 -1.77 -7.46 42.10
N HIS A 153 -1.78 -7.88 40.83
CA HIS A 153 -3.00 -8.09 40.04
C HIS A 153 -3.88 -6.84 39.90
N GLY A 154 -3.30 -5.62 39.90
CA GLY A 154 -3.97 -4.35 39.65
C GLY A 154 -4.55 -3.70 40.92
N GLU A 155 -4.09 -4.04 42.11
CA GLU A 155 -4.45 -3.34 43.36
C GLU A 155 -3.65 -2.05 43.52
N THR A 156 -2.33 -2.11 43.28
CA THR A 156 -1.45 -0.94 43.31
C THR A 156 -0.74 -0.74 41.97
N TRP A 157 -0.38 0.49 41.65
CA TRP A 157 0.14 0.86 40.34
C TRP A 157 1.37 1.76 40.42
N GLU A 158 2.33 1.48 39.56
CA GLU A 158 3.56 2.24 39.36
C GLU A 158 3.60 2.80 37.94
N ASP A 159 3.95 4.09 37.77
CA ASP A 159 4.21 4.67 36.44
C ASP A 159 5.60 4.21 35.98
N VAL A 160 5.61 3.41 34.91
CA VAL A 160 6.84 2.85 34.29
C VAL A 160 7.05 3.41 32.88
N SER A 161 6.47 4.56 32.56
CA SER A 161 6.55 5.18 31.24
C SER A 161 7.99 5.40 30.75
N ASP A 162 8.93 5.65 31.66
CA ASP A 162 10.34 5.86 31.33
C ASP A 162 11.15 4.54 31.25
N GLN A 163 10.54 3.40 31.61
CA GLN A 163 11.13 2.06 31.52
C GLN A 163 10.73 1.31 30.23
N VAL A 164 9.84 1.89 29.43
CA VAL A 164 9.34 1.30 28.19
C VAL A 164 9.68 2.19 27.00
N SER A 165 9.90 1.57 25.85
CA SER A 165 10.21 2.29 24.62
C SER A 165 9.14 2.02 23.57
N PHE A 166 8.66 3.09 22.96
CA PHE A 166 7.67 3.04 21.89
C PHE A 166 8.19 3.73 20.62
N PRO A 167 7.76 3.27 19.43
CA PRO A 167 8.05 3.99 18.19
C PRO A 167 7.54 5.43 18.25
N LYS A 168 8.28 6.36 17.65
CA LYS A 168 7.88 7.77 17.60
C LYS A 168 6.54 7.92 16.84
N GLY A 169 5.62 8.69 17.40
CA GLY A 169 4.33 9.00 16.79
C GLY A 169 3.25 7.94 16.98
N ILE A 170 3.53 6.86 17.74
CA ILE A 170 2.49 5.87 18.07
C ILE A 170 1.39 6.49 18.91
N ARG A 171 0.15 6.15 18.61
CA ARG A 171 -1.06 6.51 19.36
C ARG A 171 -2.02 5.33 19.32
N HIS A 172 -2.80 5.14 20.40
CA HIS A 172 -3.85 4.13 20.51
C HIS A 172 -3.44 2.76 19.97
N GLY A 173 -2.69 2.00 20.74
CA GLY A 173 -2.27 0.63 20.41
C GLY A 173 -3.06 -0.42 21.19
N THR A 174 -3.12 -1.65 20.67
CA THR A 174 -3.57 -2.82 21.41
C THR A 174 -2.38 -3.75 21.64
N ALA A 175 -2.20 -4.23 22.88
CA ALA A 175 -1.18 -5.20 23.23
C ALA A 175 -1.83 -6.57 23.44
N PHE A 176 -1.24 -7.61 22.84
CA PHE A 176 -1.70 -8.99 22.99
C PHE A 176 -0.54 -9.96 22.82
N ALA A 177 -0.66 -11.14 23.44
CA ALA A 177 0.32 -12.20 23.29
C ALA A 177 0.10 -12.98 22.00
N VAL A 178 1.18 -13.35 21.34
CA VAL A 178 1.20 -14.24 20.17
C VAL A 178 2.30 -15.28 20.33
N ASP A 179 2.21 -16.39 19.60
CA ASP A 179 3.29 -17.37 19.55
C ASP A 179 4.58 -16.74 19.01
N ALA A 180 5.71 -17.17 19.58
CA ALA A 180 7.02 -16.68 19.17
C ALA A 180 7.27 -16.84 17.66
N SER A 181 6.75 -17.92 17.06
CA SER A 181 6.83 -18.16 15.61
C SER A 181 6.19 -17.08 14.77
N VAL A 182 5.11 -16.43 15.24
CA VAL A 182 4.48 -15.29 14.56
C VAL A 182 5.41 -14.09 14.58
N VAL A 183 6.04 -13.82 15.72
CA VAL A 183 7.01 -12.71 15.86
C VAL A 183 8.25 -12.98 15.03
N GLU A 184 8.75 -14.23 15.03
CA GLU A 184 9.89 -14.65 14.22
C GLU A 184 9.61 -14.53 12.72
N SER A 185 8.42 -14.93 12.27
CA SER A 185 7.97 -14.72 10.89
C SER A 185 7.94 -13.24 10.52
N LEU A 186 7.39 -12.38 11.36
CA LEU A 186 7.37 -10.93 11.14
C LEU A 186 8.78 -10.31 11.16
N ILE A 187 9.71 -10.86 11.97
CA ILE A 187 11.11 -10.43 12.01
C ILE A 187 11.86 -10.95 10.77
N ASP A 188 11.57 -12.16 10.30
CA ASP A 188 12.16 -12.69 9.07
C ASP A 188 11.61 -11.98 7.82
N ASP A 189 10.35 -11.64 7.79
CA ASP A 189 9.80 -10.72 6.79
C ASP A 189 10.46 -9.34 6.88
N ARG A 190 10.75 -8.83 8.08
CA ARG A 190 11.56 -7.62 8.27
C ARG A 190 13.02 -7.82 7.88
N LYS A 191 13.61 -9.00 8.05
CA LYS A 191 14.96 -9.28 7.55
C LYS A 191 14.97 -9.35 6.03
N HIS A 192 13.93 -9.86 5.41
CA HIS A 192 13.72 -9.75 3.97
C HIS A 192 13.40 -8.31 3.55
N GLN A 193 12.73 -7.53 4.39
CA GLN A 193 12.57 -6.07 4.24
C GLN A 193 13.82 -5.29 4.68
N SER A 194 14.65 -5.77 5.61
CA SER A 194 15.89 -5.10 6.07
C SER A 194 17.09 -5.38 5.14
N VAL A 195 17.04 -6.41 4.32
CA VAL A 195 17.84 -6.46 3.08
C VAL A 195 17.45 -5.30 2.16
N LYS A 196 16.21 -4.80 2.25
CA LYS A 196 15.72 -3.59 1.58
C LYS A 196 16.00 -2.27 2.34
N ALA A 197 16.12 -2.27 3.66
CA ALA A 197 16.51 -1.08 4.43
C ALA A 197 18.02 -0.73 4.27
N GLN A 198 18.80 -1.61 3.63
CA GLN A 198 20.11 -1.23 3.06
C GLN A 198 19.99 -0.41 1.77
N THR A 199 18.77 -0.23 1.24
CA THR A 199 18.50 0.56 0.02
C THR A 199 18.50 2.07 0.23
N SER A 200 18.53 2.57 1.45
CA SER A 200 18.87 3.98 1.73
C SER A 200 20.30 4.36 1.28
N SER A 201 21.09 3.38 0.81
CA SER A 201 22.43 3.59 0.26
C SER A 201 22.47 3.83 -1.26
N TRP A 202 21.36 3.71 -1.98
CA TRP A 202 21.33 3.98 -3.43
C TRP A 202 21.50 5.46 -3.74
N PHE A 203 21.02 6.32 -2.84
CA PHE A 203 21.10 7.77 -2.95
C PHE A 203 21.89 8.32 -1.78
N ASN A 204 22.70 9.35 -2.06
CA ASN A 204 23.53 9.96 -1.02
C ASN A 204 22.68 10.98 -0.23
N ASP A 205 22.59 10.84 1.09
CA ASP A 205 21.82 11.73 1.97
C ASP A 205 22.26 13.22 1.89
N LYS A 206 23.39 13.50 1.26
CA LYS A 206 23.93 14.87 1.06
C LYS A 206 23.44 15.49 -0.24
N ASP A 207 22.95 14.70 -1.17
CA ASP A 207 22.44 15.20 -2.45
C ASP A 207 21.00 15.70 -2.22
N LEU A 208 20.68 16.85 -2.75
CA LEU A 208 19.35 17.43 -2.59
C LEU A 208 18.32 16.55 -3.30
N THR A 209 18.50 16.30 -4.57
CA THR A 209 17.74 15.36 -5.42
C THR A 209 18.49 15.25 -6.74
N LEU A 210 18.60 14.03 -7.26
CA LEU A 210 19.16 13.80 -8.58
C LEU A 210 18.15 14.18 -9.67
N THR A 211 18.64 14.77 -10.75
CA THR A 211 17.79 15.17 -11.87
C THR A 211 18.23 14.55 -13.18
N GLY A 212 17.25 14.11 -13.95
CA GLY A 212 17.49 13.50 -15.25
C GLY A 212 16.44 13.86 -16.29
N VAL A 213 16.60 13.26 -17.46
CA VAL A 213 15.69 13.46 -18.58
C VAL A 213 15.59 12.18 -19.40
N TYR A 214 14.37 11.84 -19.84
CA TYR A 214 14.15 10.79 -20.81
C TYR A 214 14.76 11.17 -22.16
N TYR A 215 15.41 10.20 -22.79
CA TYR A 215 15.88 10.33 -24.15
C TYR A 215 15.66 9.02 -24.90
N TYR A 216 15.22 9.11 -26.13
CA TYR A 216 14.95 7.97 -27.00
C TYR A 216 15.91 7.99 -28.18
N PRO A 217 17.14 7.43 -28.06
CA PRO A 217 18.11 7.43 -29.15
C PRO A 217 17.54 6.85 -30.44
N GLU A 218 16.70 5.82 -30.33
CA GLU A 218 16.02 5.17 -31.45
C GLU A 218 15.05 6.07 -32.22
N HIS A 219 14.69 7.23 -31.67
CA HIS A 219 13.80 8.22 -32.30
C HIS A 219 14.53 9.31 -33.07
N TRP A 220 15.85 9.47 -32.81
CA TRP A 220 16.63 10.57 -33.32
C TRP A 220 17.76 10.07 -34.22
N ASP A 221 18.09 10.85 -35.25
CA ASP A 221 19.28 10.60 -36.06
C ASP A 221 20.53 10.60 -35.17
N GLU A 222 21.41 9.59 -35.34
CA GLU A 222 22.63 9.42 -34.53
C GLU A 222 23.50 10.67 -34.50
N SER A 223 23.51 11.47 -35.59
CA SER A 223 24.26 12.73 -35.67
C SER A 223 23.80 13.82 -34.70
N GLN A 224 22.60 13.68 -34.11
CA GLN A 224 22.06 14.62 -33.15
C GLN A 224 22.37 14.24 -31.69
N TRP A 225 22.69 12.99 -31.41
CA TRP A 225 22.85 12.48 -30.04
C TRP A 225 23.91 13.24 -29.26
N GLU A 226 25.10 13.48 -29.87
CA GLU A 226 26.17 14.18 -29.17
C GLU A 226 25.80 15.60 -28.75
N ARG A 227 25.11 16.33 -29.63
CA ARG A 227 24.58 17.67 -29.32
C ARG A 227 23.64 17.62 -28.13
N ASP A 228 22.78 16.62 -28.10
CA ASP A 228 21.72 16.53 -27.11
C ASP A 228 22.29 16.11 -25.74
N PHE A 229 23.18 15.11 -25.67
CA PHE A 229 23.84 14.75 -24.41
C PHE A 229 24.73 15.86 -23.86
N LYS A 230 25.45 16.57 -24.75
CA LYS A 230 26.18 17.77 -24.34
C LYS A 230 25.28 18.82 -23.69
N LYS A 231 24.12 19.07 -24.26
CA LYS A 231 23.16 20.01 -23.70
C LYS A 231 22.58 19.55 -22.37
N MET A 232 22.31 18.24 -22.20
CA MET A 232 21.87 17.69 -20.93
C MET A 232 22.90 17.94 -19.83
N HIS A 233 24.17 17.65 -20.10
CA HIS A 233 25.28 17.93 -19.19
C HIS A 233 25.38 19.45 -18.87
N GLU A 234 25.36 20.32 -19.87
CA GLU A 234 25.42 21.78 -19.71
C GLU A 234 24.25 22.32 -18.85
N LEU A 235 23.10 21.65 -18.86
CA LEU A 235 21.93 21.99 -18.04
C LEU A 235 21.99 21.40 -16.62
N GLY A 236 23.01 20.59 -16.32
CA GLY A 236 23.21 20.00 -15.01
C GLY A 236 22.40 18.72 -14.74
N PHE A 237 21.92 18.04 -15.79
CA PHE A 237 21.33 16.71 -15.62
C PHE A 237 22.42 15.69 -15.28
N GLU A 238 22.08 14.75 -14.41
CA GLU A 238 22.99 13.75 -13.86
C GLU A 238 22.76 12.36 -14.45
N PHE A 239 21.55 12.12 -14.97
CA PHE A 239 21.20 10.86 -15.63
C PHE A 239 20.24 11.07 -16.79
N THR A 240 20.16 10.03 -17.63
CA THR A 240 19.18 9.90 -18.72
C THR A 240 18.61 8.49 -18.72
N HIS A 241 17.54 8.27 -19.47
CA HIS A 241 16.79 7.02 -19.51
C HIS A 241 16.68 6.47 -20.93
N PHE A 242 16.99 5.18 -21.12
CA PHE A 242 17.02 4.54 -22.45
C PHE A 242 16.15 3.28 -22.52
N ALA A 243 15.79 2.94 -23.73
CA ALA A 243 15.20 1.67 -24.15
C ALA A 243 13.77 1.40 -23.65
N GLU A 244 13.01 2.43 -23.24
CA GLU A 244 11.66 2.25 -22.72
C GLU A 244 10.72 1.58 -23.72
N PHE A 245 10.80 1.94 -25.00
CA PHE A 245 9.93 1.43 -26.06
C PHE A 245 10.70 0.77 -27.22
N ALA A 246 11.94 0.33 -26.98
CA ALA A 246 12.88 -0.05 -28.00
C ALA A 246 12.93 -1.56 -28.30
N TRP A 247 11.97 -2.38 -27.86
CA TRP A 247 12.08 -3.84 -28.03
C TRP A 247 12.30 -4.26 -29.48
N ALA A 248 11.61 -3.63 -30.45
CA ALA A 248 11.79 -3.92 -31.87
C ALA A 248 13.20 -3.63 -32.40
N GLN A 249 13.95 -2.69 -31.80
CA GLN A 249 15.34 -2.41 -32.10
C GLN A 249 16.30 -3.32 -31.34
N LEU A 250 15.95 -3.69 -30.10
CA LEU A 250 16.74 -4.61 -29.27
C LEU A 250 16.68 -6.05 -29.79
N GLU A 251 15.51 -6.46 -30.33
CA GLU A 251 15.24 -7.78 -30.88
C GLU A 251 14.40 -7.66 -32.16
N PRO A 252 15.02 -7.24 -33.29
CA PRO A 252 14.32 -7.02 -34.55
C PRO A 252 13.68 -8.27 -35.15
N GLU A 253 14.19 -9.45 -34.83
CA GLU A 253 13.62 -10.77 -35.13
C GLU A 253 13.76 -11.65 -33.90
N GLU A 254 12.87 -12.60 -33.70
CA GLU A 254 12.90 -13.51 -32.57
C GLU A 254 14.26 -14.17 -32.38
N GLY A 255 14.86 -13.95 -31.22
CA GLY A 255 16.18 -14.49 -30.85
C GLY A 255 17.38 -13.77 -31.46
N ARG A 256 17.20 -12.76 -32.28
CA ARG A 256 18.26 -11.93 -32.84
C ARG A 256 18.33 -10.59 -32.09
N TYR A 257 19.30 -10.48 -31.20
CA TYR A 257 19.49 -9.30 -30.37
C TYR A 257 20.54 -8.36 -30.99
N ASP A 258 20.27 -7.04 -30.99
CA ASP A 258 21.16 -5.99 -31.45
C ASP A 258 21.23 -4.85 -30.42
N PHE A 259 22.37 -4.79 -29.72
CA PHE A 259 22.63 -3.74 -28.73
C PHE A 259 23.66 -2.72 -29.21
N ALA A 260 24.18 -2.85 -30.43
CA ALA A 260 25.29 -2.02 -30.93
C ALA A 260 24.96 -0.50 -30.96
N TRP A 261 23.72 -0.17 -31.33
CA TRP A 261 23.23 1.22 -31.31
C TRP A 261 23.12 1.75 -29.88
N LEU A 262 22.63 0.92 -28.95
CA LEU A 262 22.44 1.27 -27.55
C LEU A 262 23.78 1.42 -26.83
N ASP A 263 24.80 0.57 -27.16
CA ASP A 263 26.16 0.70 -26.67
C ASP A 263 26.77 2.06 -27.03
N LYS A 264 26.54 2.55 -28.26
CA LYS A 264 26.97 3.89 -28.68
C LYS A 264 26.28 4.98 -27.86
N ALA A 265 24.97 4.87 -27.66
CA ALA A 265 24.23 5.84 -26.87
C ALA A 265 24.70 5.89 -25.40
N VAL A 266 24.92 4.72 -24.77
CA VAL A 266 25.46 4.59 -23.40
C VAL A 266 26.90 5.17 -23.33
N ALA A 267 27.77 4.89 -24.31
CA ALA A 267 29.11 5.44 -24.34
C ALA A 267 29.10 6.96 -24.48
N LEU A 268 28.20 7.48 -25.28
CA LEU A 268 28.07 8.91 -25.51
C LEU A 268 27.48 9.65 -24.31
N ALA A 269 26.47 9.08 -23.63
CA ALA A 269 25.96 9.61 -22.36
C ALA A 269 27.08 9.69 -21.31
N ALA A 270 27.89 8.62 -21.16
CA ALA A 270 29.00 8.58 -20.23
C ALA A 270 30.12 9.59 -20.59
N LYS A 271 30.35 9.88 -21.87
CA LYS A 271 31.29 10.95 -22.32
C LYS A 271 30.91 12.31 -21.76
N TYR A 272 29.64 12.53 -21.50
CA TYR A 272 29.10 13.77 -20.95
C TYR A 272 28.66 13.61 -19.48
N ASP A 273 29.30 12.70 -18.74
CA ASP A 273 29.07 12.44 -17.29
C ASP A 273 27.62 12.07 -16.90
N LEU A 274 26.80 11.66 -17.87
CA LEU A 274 25.45 11.20 -17.61
C LEU A 274 25.45 9.70 -17.26
N LYS A 275 24.79 9.35 -16.16
CA LYS A 275 24.43 7.96 -15.85
C LYS A 275 23.18 7.55 -16.61
N VAL A 276 22.99 6.26 -16.83
CA VAL A 276 21.86 5.74 -17.59
C VAL A 276 20.96 4.89 -16.71
N ILE A 277 19.67 5.14 -16.80
CA ILE A 277 18.61 4.23 -16.33
C ILE A 277 18.18 3.39 -17.53
N MET A 278 18.27 2.06 -17.41
CA MET A 278 17.91 1.13 -18.47
C MET A 278 16.47 0.63 -18.29
N CYS A 279 15.66 0.58 -19.36
CA CYS A 279 14.31 0.05 -19.30
C CYS A 279 14.19 -1.34 -19.94
N THR A 280 13.26 -2.16 -19.47
CA THR A 280 13.03 -3.51 -19.98
C THR A 280 12.16 -3.58 -21.24
N SER A 281 11.65 -2.48 -21.75
CA SER A 281 10.85 -2.36 -23.00
C SER A 281 9.62 -3.29 -23.10
N THR A 282 9.23 -3.96 -22.04
CA THR A 282 8.14 -4.97 -22.08
C THR A 282 6.77 -4.37 -22.38
N ALA A 283 6.58 -3.08 -22.14
CA ALA A 283 5.34 -2.39 -22.51
C ALA A 283 5.05 -2.41 -24.03
N THR A 284 6.08 -2.57 -24.86
CA THR A 284 5.96 -2.47 -26.33
C THR A 284 6.51 -3.71 -27.05
N PRO A 285 5.82 -4.87 -26.94
CA PRO A 285 6.25 -6.06 -27.67
C PRO A 285 6.28 -5.80 -29.18
N PRO A 286 7.29 -6.34 -29.90
CA PRO A 286 7.49 -6.05 -31.32
C PRO A 286 6.41 -6.68 -32.20
N VAL A 287 6.24 -6.14 -33.40
CA VAL A 287 5.18 -6.59 -34.34
C VAL A 287 5.33 -8.07 -34.72
N TRP A 288 6.57 -8.59 -34.85
CA TRP A 288 6.79 -9.99 -35.15
C TRP A 288 6.15 -10.91 -34.11
N MET A 289 6.20 -10.52 -32.81
CA MET A 289 5.63 -11.29 -31.71
C MET A 289 4.09 -11.33 -31.80
N SER A 290 3.46 -10.18 -31.95
CA SER A 290 1.99 -10.07 -32.03
C SER A 290 1.43 -10.80 -33.27
N ARG A 291 2.16 -10.84 -34.38
CA ARG A 291 1.72 -11.51 -35.60
C ARG A 291 2.01 -13.01 -35.61
N LYS A 292 3.12 -13.43 -35.00
CA LYS A 292 3.45 -14.85 -34.90
C LYS A 292 2.66 -15.56 -33.80
N TYR A 293 2.33 -14.84 -32.72
CA TYR A 293 1.70 -15.37 -31.51
C TYR A 293 0.48 -14.53 -31.10
N PRO A 294 -0.58 -14.47 -31.91
CA PRO A 294 -1.75 -13.63 -31.61
C PRO A 294 -2.46 -13.99 -30.30
N GLU A 295 -2.24 -15.19 -29.77
CA GLU A 295 -2.78 -15.66 -28.49
C GLU A 295 -2.21 -14.93 -27.27
N ILE A 296 -1.14 -14.13 -27.43
CA ILE A 296 -0.62 -13.28 -26.35
C ILE A 296 -1.42 -12.01 -26.15
N LEU A 297 -2.26 -11.63 -27.13
CA LEU A 297 -2.94 -10.35 -27.13
C LEU A 297 -4.05 -10.30 -26.08
N LEU A 298 -4.18 -9.17 -25.43
CA LEU A 298 -5.26 -8.85 -24.49
C LEU A 298 -6.63 -8.94 -25.17
N LYS A 299 -7.61 -9.43 -24.43
CA LYS A 299 -9.00 -9.48 -24.85
C LYS A 299 -9.87 -8.68 -23.88
N ASN A 300 -10.71 -7.81 -24.41
CA ASN A 300 -11.68 -7.05 -23.64
C ASN A 300 -12.89 -7.91 -23.22
N GLU A 301 -13.68 -7.38 -22.27
CA GLU A 301 -14.92 -8.03 -21.80
C GLU A 301 -15.91 -8.32 -22.92
N ASP A 302 -16.03 -7.43 -23.91
CA ASP A 302 -16.92 -7.57 -25.08
C ASP A 302 -16.43 -8.60 -26.11
N GLY A 303 -15.27 -9.21 -25.87
CA GLY A 303 -14.64 -10.18 -26.75
C GLY A 303 -13.71 -9.60 -27.81
N THR A 304 -13.57 -8.29 -27.90
CA THR A 304 -12.60 -7.63 -28.79
C THR A 304 -11.18 -7.96 -28.37
N VAL A 305 -10.38 -8.48 -29.30
CA VAL A 305 -8.94 -8.70 -29.10
C VAL A 305 -8.21 -7.41 -29.49
N LEU A 306 -7.32 -6.92 -28.61
CA LEU A 306 -6.49 -5.77 -28.91
C LEU A 306 -5.50 -6.12 -30.03
N ASP A 307 -5.33 -5.22 -30.98
CA ASP A 307 -4.33 -5.42 -32.03
C ASP A 307 -2.98 -4.83 -31.59
N HIS A 308 -1.94 -5.15 -32.37
CA HIS A 308 -0.63 -4.53 -32.23
C HIS A 308 -0.73 -3.01 -32.41
N GLY A 309 -0.12 -2.26 -31.52
CA GLY A 309 -0.02 -0.80 -31.60
C GLY A 309 0.17 -0.17 -30.24
N ALA A 310 0.83 0.97 -30.20
CA ALA A 310 1.23 1.66 -28.99
C ALA A 310 1.86 0.71 -27.93
N ARG A 311 1.27 0.56 -26.75
CA ARG A 311 1.82 -0.22 -25.65
C ARG A 311 0.76 -1.05 -24.93
N GLN A 312 1.19 -2.03 -24.12
CA GLN A 312 0.36 -2.80 -23.19
C GLN A 312 -0.76 -3.62 -23.86
N HIS A 313 -0.53 -4.08 -25.07
CA HIS A 313 -1.49 -4.92 -25.81
C HIS A 313 -1.29 -6.43 -25.58
N ALA A 314 -0.26 -6.84 -24.85
CA ALA A 314 0.00 -8.24 -24.50
C ALA A 314 -0.43 -8.55 -23.06
N SER A 315 -0.91 -9.78 -22.85
CA SER A 315 -1.44 -10.27 -21.58
C SER A 315 -0.34 -10.71 -20.61
N PHE A 316 -0.33 -10.19 -19.41
CA PHE A 316 0.52 -10.68 -18.33
C PHE A 316 0.15 -12.09 -17.85
N ALA A 317 -1.04 -12.57 -18.16
CA ALA A 317 -1.46 -13.94 -17.90
C ALA A 317 -0.97 -14.95 -18.97
N SER A 318 -0.34 -14.47 -20.06
CA SER A 318 0.19 -15.33 -21.13
C SER A 318 1.57 -15.89 -20.74
N PRO A 319 1.72 -17.22 -20.53
CA PRO A 319 3.04 -17.80 -20.25
C PRO A 319 4.05 -17.57 -21.37
N LEU A 320 3.60 -17.58 -22.62
CA LEU A 320 4.46 -17.35 -23.79
C LEU A 320 4.99 -15.91 -23.82
N TYR A 321 4.11 -14.93 -23.56
CA TYR A 321 4.56 -13.53 -23.48
C TYR A 321 5.59 -13.33 -22.37
N ARG A 322 5.35 -13.90 -21.19
CA ARG A 322 6.35 -13.88 -20.08
C ARG A 322 7.66 -14.53 -20.50
N GLU A 323 7.63 -15.70 -21.12
CA GLU A 323 8.82 -16.41 -21.58
C GLU A 323 9.67 -15.54 -22.54
N LEU A 324 9.02 -14.95 -23.54
CA LEU A 324 9.71 -14.09 -24.52
C LEU A 324 10.26 -12.82 -23.86
N SER A 325 9.47 -12.20 -22.97
CA SER A 325 9.92 -11.04 -22.17
C SER A 325 11.17 -11.37 -21.37
N TYR A 326 11.18 -12.49 -20.67
CA TYR A 326 12.30 -12.89 -19.81
C TYR A 326 13.56 -13.24 -20.62
N LYS A 327 13.42 -13.80 -21.81
CA LYS A 327 14.56 -14.02 -22.72
C LYS A 327 15.23 -12.71 -23.12
N MET A 328 14.44 -11.72 -23.53
CA MET A 328 14.96 -10.40 -23.89
C MET A 328 15.60 -9.71 -22.69
N ILE A 329 14.92 -9.66 -21.54
CA ILE A 329 15.42 -9.05 -20.30
C ILE A 329 16.72 -9.73 -19.85
N GLU A 330 16.80 -11.05 -19.94
CA GLU A 330 18.04 -11.78 -19.55
C GLU A 330 19.21 -11.37 -20.43
N LYS A 331 19.02 -11.24 -21.75
CA LYS A 331 20.06 -10.79 -22.68
C LYS A 331 20.52 -9.36 -22.37
N LEU A 332 19.54 -8.48 -22.12
CA LEU A 332 19.83 -7.09 -21.77
C LEU A 332 20.60 -7.00 -20.44
N ALA A 333 20.15 -7.75 -19.41
CA ALA A 333 20.79 -7.78 -18.10
C ALA A 333 22.18 -8.45 -18.11
N GLN A 334 22.39 -9.48 -18.93
CA GLN A 334 23.72 -10.05 -19.17
C GLN A 334 24.68 -9.02 -19.76
N HIS A 335 24.20 -8.15 -20.64
CA HIS A 335 25.02 -7.16 -21.32
C HIS A 335 25.33 -5.94 -20.43
N TYR A 336 24.33 -5.40 -19.71
CA TYR A 336 24.45 -4.15 -18.96
C TYR A 336 24.47 -4.29 -17.43
N GLY A 337 24.22 -5.47 -16.87
CA GLY A 337 24.07 -5.65 -15.43
C GLY A 337 25.33 -5.36 -14.58
N ASN A 338 26.53 -5.41 -15.19
CA ASN A 338 27.79 -5.06 -14.54
C ASN A 338 28.40 -3.75 -15.07
N ASP A 339 27.68 -3.03 -15.91
CA ASP A 339 28.15 -1.77 -16.47
C ASP A 339 27.97 -0.63 -15.46
N SER A 340 29.05 -0.01 -15.01
CA SER A 340 29.04 1.08 -14.04
C SER A 340 28.42 2.39 -14.55
N ARG A 341 28.17 2.48 -15.86
CA ARG A 341 27.48 3.60 -16.50
C ARG A 341 25.97 3.51 -16.29
N ILE A 342 25.46 2.30 -16.04
CA ILE A 342 24.04 2.05 -15.72
C ILE A 342 23.85 2.17 -14.22
N VAL A 343 23.01 3.11 -13.79
CA VAL A 343 22.75 3.40 -12.36
C VAL A 343 21.57 2.60 -11.84
N GLY A 344 20.61 2.27 -12.69
CA GLY A 344 19.40 1.55 -12.31
C GLY A 344 18.59 1.06 -13.50
N TRP A 345 17.50 0.39 -13.17
CA TRP A 345 16.57 -0.22 -14.12
C TRP A 345 15.14 0.24 -13.86
N GLN A 346 14.43 0.58 -14.92
CA GLN A 346 12.98 0.68 -14.92
C GLN A 346 12.38 -0.59 -15.54
N LEU A 347 11.48 -1.23 -14.82
CA LEU A 347 10.72 -2.35 -15.35
C LEU A 347 9.45 -1.86 -16.03
N ASP A 348 9.21 -2.34 -17.25
CA ASP A 348 8.02 -1.98 -18.02
C ASP A 348 7.84 -0.45 -18.16
N ASN A 349 6.65 0.00 -18.52
CA ASN A 349 6.29 1.41 -18.49
C ASN A 349 4.84 1.59 -18.05
N GLU A 350 4.66 2.32 -16.96
CA GLU A 350 3.35 2.59 -16.37
C GLU A 350 2.48 1.32 -16.23
N PRO A 351 3.03 0.24 -15.61
CA PRO A 351 2.31 -1.02 -15.55
C PRO A 351 0.99 -0.85 -14.82
N ALA A 352 -0.11 -1.14 -15.53
CA ALA A 352 -1.47 -1.06 -15.00
C ALA A 352 -2.00 -2.45 -14.63
N VAL A 353 -3.06 -2.50 -13.85
CA VAL A 353 -3.82 -3.73 -13.66
C VAL A 353 -4.50 -4.09 -14.98
N GLN A 354 -4.19 -5.27 -15.52
CA GLN A 354 -4.79 -5.75 -16.76
C GLN A 354 -6.06 -6.55 -16.48
N PHE A 355 -7.21 -6.03 -16.93
CA PHE A 355 -8.47 -6.78 -16.95
C PHE A 355 -8.57 -7.53 -18.27
N ASP A 356 -8.00 -8.72 -18.31
CA ASP A 356 -7.89 -9.54 -19.51
C ASP A 356 -8.91 -10.67 -19.51
N TYR A 357 -9.67 -10.79 -20.60
CA TYR A 357 -10.73 -11.78 -20.80
C TYR A 357 -10.34 -12.86 -21.80
N ASN A 358 -9.04 -13.07 -22.04
CA ASN A 358 -8.61 -14.19 -22.87
C ASN A 358 -8.72 -15.54 -22.12
N PRO A 359 -8.76 -16.68 -22.84
CA PRO A 359 -8.90 -17.99 -22.19
C PRO A 359 -7.77 -18.35 -21.21
N LYS A 360 -6.56 -17.82 -21.41
CA LYS A 360 -5.43 -18.06 -20.49
C LYS A 360 -5.60 -17.30 -19.18
N ALA A 361 -6.10 -16.07 -19.25
CA ALA A 361 -6.42 -15.29 -18.05
C ALA A 361 -7.57 -15.93 -17.27
N GLU A 362 -8.60 -16.48 -17.93
CA GLU A 362 -9.69 -17.20 -17.27
C GLU A 362 -9.17 -18.46 -16.56
N GLN A 363 -8.31 -19.24 -17.19
CA GLN A 363 -7.71 -20.39 -16.56
C GLN A 363 -6.83 -20.00 -15.36
N ALA A 364 -5.99 -18.99 -15.52
CA ALA A 364 -5.14 -18.48 -14.44
C ALA A 364 -5.98 -17.94 -13.25
N PHE A 365 -7.13 -17.31 -13.52
CA PHE A 365 -8.05 -16.88 -12.48
C PHE A 365 -8.65 -18.06 -11.71
N ARG A 366 -9.06 -19.14 -12.41
CA ARG A 366 -9.53 -20.37 -11.76
C ARG A 366 -8.45 -20.98 -10.86
N ASP A 367 -7.21 -21.00 -11.32
CA ASP A 367 -6.08 -21.53 -10.54
C ASP A 367 -5.78 -20.68 -9.32
N TYR A 368 -5.83 -19.35 -9.45
CA TYR A 368 -5.75 -18.41 -8.34
C TYR A 368 -6.86 -18.66 -7.30
N LEU A 369 -8.11 -18.85 -7.74
CA LEU A 369 -9.20 -19.14 -6.83
C LEU A 369 -9.07 -20.51 -6.14
N ARG A 370 -8.60 -21.56 -6.86
CA ARG A 370 -8.30 -22.85 -6.26
C ARG A 370 -7.30 -22.71 -5.13
N ALA A 371 -6.20 -22.02 -5.36
CA ALA A 371 -5.19 -21.77 -4.33
C ALA A 371 -5.76 -20.96 -3.16
N LYS A 372 -6.47 -19.87 -3.43
CA LYS A 372 -7.04 -18.98 -2.43
C LYS A 372 -8.05 -19.68 -1.51
N TYR A 373 -8.86 -20.58 -2.05
CA TYR A 373 -9.91 -21.30 -1.33
C TYR A 373 -9.54 -22.75 -1.01
N ASN A 374 -8.23 -23.06 -0.93
CA ASN A 374 -7.69 -24.36 -0.53
C ASN A 374 -8.31 -25.53 -1.31
N HIS A 375 -8.54 -25.37 -2.61
CA HIS A 375 -9.20 -26.35 -3.50
C HIS A 375 -10.61 -26.79 -3.04
N ASN A 376 -11.26 -26.00 -2.18
CA ASN A 376 -12.58 -26.28 -1.64
C ASN A 376 -13.60 -25.28 -2.21
N ILE A 377 -14.44 -25.75 -3.13
CA ILE A 377 -15.45 -24.91 -3.80
C ILE A 377 -16.51 -24.39 -2.82
N GLN A 378 -16.78 -25.11 -1.73
CA GLN A 378 -17.73 -24.64 -0.73
C GLN A 378 -17.22 -23.40 0.01
N LEU A 379 -15.91 -23.31 0.31
CA LEU A 379 -15.34 -22.10 0.89
C LEU A 379 -15.49 -20.88 -0.04
N LEU A 380 -15.36 -21.10 -1.34
CA LEU A 380 -15.63 -20.03 -2.32
C LEU A 380 -17.11 -19.64 -2.31
N ASN A 381 -18.01 -20.63 -2.39
CA ASN A 381 -19.45 -20.40 -2.38
C ASN A 381 -19.90 -19.60 -1.15
N ASP A 382 -19.39 -19.98 0.02
CA ASP A 382 -19.66 -19.29 1.29
C ASP A 382 -19.13 -17.87 1.28
N ALA A 383 -17.89 -17.67 0.81
CA ALA A 383 -17.24 -16.36 0.76
C ALA A 383 -17.92 -15.41 -0.24
N TRP A 384 -18.41 -15.94 -1.37
CA TRP A 384 -19.10 -15.15 -2.40
C TRP A 384 -20.60 -15.00 -2.13
N GLY A 385 -21.17 -15.76 -1.18
CA GLY A 385 -22.60 -15.75 -0.87
C GLY A 385 -23.48 -16.27 -1.99
N THR A 386 -23.00 -17.27 -2.75
CA THR A 386 -23.60 -17.74 -4.01
C THR A 386 -24.92 -18.48 -3.86
N ALA A 387 -25.34 -18.82 -2.64
CA ALA A 387 -26.65 -19.41 -2.39
C ALA A 387 -27.83 -18.50 -2.81
N PHE A 388 -27.63 -17.17 -2.75
CA PHE A 388 -28.58 -16.20 -3.24
C PHE A 388 -28.48 -16.08 -4.77
N TRP A 389 -29.56 -15.92 -5.47
CA TRP A 389 -29.66 -15.89 -6.93
C TRP A 389 -29.29 -17.21 -7.63
N SER A 390 -29.17 -18.33 -6.91
CA SER A 390 -28.77 -19.63 -7.47
C SER A 390 -27.41 -19.60 -8.19
N GLU A 391 -26.46 -18.86 -7.63
CA GLU A 391 -25.11 -18.69 -8.21
C GLU A 391 -24.11 -19.75 -7.70
N ALA A 392 -24.53 -20.74 -6.89
CA ALA A 392 -23.62 -21.73 -6.30
C ALA A 392 -22.93 -22.59 -7.38
N TYR A 393 -21.61 -22.65 -7.28
CA TYR A 393 -20.76 -23.45 -8.16
C TYR A 393 -20.57 -24.86 -7.60
N SER A 394 -20.55 -25.88 -8.47
CA SER A 394 -20.20 -27.26 -8.10
C SER A 394 -18.71 -27.53 -8.27
N SER A 395 -18.03 -26.78 -9.12
CA SER A 395 -16.59 -26.87 -9.33
C SER A 395 -15.98 -25.52 -9.75
N PHE A 396 -14.67 -25.38 -9.57
CA PHE A 396 -13.94 -24.21 -10.05
C PHE A 396 -13.96 -24.07 -11.58
N ASP A 397 -14.19 -25.16 -12.32
CA ASP A 397 -14.22 -25.14 -13.78
C ASP A 397 -15.46 -24.45 -14.35
N GLU A 398 -16.52 -24.31 -13.55
CA GLU A 398 -17.73 -23.56 -13.91
C GLU A 398 -17.54 -22.04 -13.80
N ILE A 399 -16.49 -21.59 -13.09
CA ILE A 399 -16.25 -20.17 -12.87
C ILE A 399 -15.72 -19.53 -14.16
N THR A 400 -16.34 -18.43 -14.56
CA THR A 400 -15.86 -17.56 -15.64
C THR A 400 -15.34 -16.25 -15.08
N LEU A 401 -14.61 -15.49 -15.87
CA LEU A 401 -14.28 -14.10 -15.54
C LEU A 401 -15.58 -13.28 -15.38
N PRO A 402 -15.63 -12.32 -14.45
CA PRO A 402 -16.82 -11.51 -14.23
C PRO A 402 -17.14 -10.69 -15.49
N LYS A 403 -18.34 -10.88 -16.03
CA LYS A 403 -18.85 -10.19 -17.22
C LYS A 403 -20.19 -9.55 -16.89
N ARG A 404 -20.56 -8.56 -17.69
CA ARG A 404 -21.86 -7.89 -17.54
C ARG A 404 -22.99 -8.90 -17.58
N VAL A 405 -23.85 -8.87 -16.56
CA VAL A 405 -25.08 -9.64 -16.43
C VAL A 405 -26.30 -8.73 -16.45
N GLN A 406 -27.52 -9.31 -16.51
CA GLN A 406 -28.75 -8.55 -16.65
C GLN A 406 -29.00 -7.56 -15.52
N MET A 407 -28.69 -7.95 -14.28
CA MET A 407 -28.97 -7.13 -13.09
C MET A 407 -27.70 -6.75 -12.34
N PHE A 408 -27.20 -7.61 -11.48
CA PHE A 408 -26.07 -7.33 -10.60
C PHE A 408 -25.02 -8.43 -10.71
N MET A 409 -23.77 -8.05 -10.90
CA MET A 409 -22.63 -8.97 -10.80
C MET A 409 -22.34 -9.28 -9.33
N ASN A 410 -21.82 -10.47 -9.07
CA ASN A 410 -21.35 -10.83 -7.73
C ASN A 410 -20.16 -9.95 -7.34
N HIS A 411 -20.32 -9.12 -6.31
CA HIS A 411 -19.28 -8.18 -5.89
C HIS A 411 -18.01 -8.86 -5.35
N HIS A 412 -18.14 -10.04 -4.75
CA HIS A 412 -16.99 -10.81 -4.26
C HIS A 412 -16.19 -11.41 -5.39
N GLN A 413 -16.87 -11.91 -6.46
CA GLN A 413 -16.20 -12.35 -7.68
C GLN A 413 -15.43 -11.21 -8.34
N ILE A 414 -16.03 -10.02 -8.47
CA ILE A 414 -15.36 -8.83 -9.02
C ILE A 414 -14.14 -8.47 -8.18
N LEU A 415 -14.27 -8.48 -6.84
CA LEU A 415 -13.16 -8.15 -5.94
C LEU A 415 -12.02 -9.17 -6.07
N ASP A 416 -12.33 -10.45 -6.18
CA ASP A 416 -11.31 -11.48 -6.37
C ASP A 416 -10.65 -11.39 -7.74
N TYR A 417 -11.40 -11.04 -8.78
CA TYR A 417 -10.82 -10.79 -10.10
C TYR A 417 -9.88 -9.57 -10.09
N ARG A 418 -10.26 -8.46 -9.44
CA ARG A 418 -9.38 -7.30 -9.28
C ARG A 418 -8.09 -7.65 -8.53
N ARG A 419 -8.18 -8.44 -7.46
CA ARG A 419 -7.02 -8.94 -6.71
C ARG A 419 -6.13 -9.84 -7.55
N PHE A 420 -6.72 -10.74 -8.32
CA PHE A 420 -6.01 -11.59 -9.27
C PHE A 420 -5.28 -10.75 -10.33
N ALA A 421 -5.96 -9.81 -10.96
CA ALA A 421 -5.37 -8.95 -11.98
C ALA A 421 -4.20 -8.13 -11.42
N ALA A 422 -4.34 -7.57 -10.21
CA ALA A 422 -3.25 -6.90 -9.51
C ALA A 422 -2.07 -7.84 -9.21
N ALA A 423 -2.36 -9.08 -8.77
CA ALA A 423 -1.34 -10.09 -8.52
C ALA A 423 -0.56 -10.45 -9.80
N GLN A 424 -1.25 -10.61 -10.94
CA GLN A 424 -0.59 -10.89 -12.23
C GLN A 424 0.41 -9.78 -12.63
N THR A 425 0.05 -8.52 -12.43
CA THR A 425 0.95 -7.38 -12.68
C THR A 425 2.16 -7.43 -11.74
N ASN A 426 1.92 -7.64 -10.45
CA ASN A 426 2.99 -7.73 -9.46
C ASN A 426 3.94 -8.91 -9.70
N ASP A 427 3.40 -10.07 -10.04
CA ASP A 427 4.21 -11.27 -10.34
C ASP A 427 5.10 -11.02 -11.57
N PHE A 428 4.55 -10.41 -12.62
CA PHE A 428 5.30 -10.07 -13.83
C PHE A 428 6.46 -9.10 -13.53
N LEU A 429 6.25 -8.10 -12.69
CA LEU A 429 7.31 -7.17 -12.26
C LEU A 429 8.33 -7.86 -11.34
N ASN A 430 7.88 -8.66 -10.37
CA ASN A 430 8.76 -9.38 -9.46
C ASN A 430 9.68 -10.35 -10.20
N GLU A 431 9.17 -11.10 -11.16
CA GLU A 431 9.94 -12.05 -11.96
C GLU A 431 11.00 -11.34 -12.80
N GLN A 432 10.66 -10.18 -13.43
CA GLN A 432 11.64 -9.34 -14.14
C GLN A 432 12.74 -8.85 -13.18
N CYS A 433 12.34 -8.34 -12.00
CA CYS A 433 13.29 -7.85 -10.99
C CYS A 433 14.26 -8.96 -10.56
N LEU A 434 13.75 -10.13 -10.20
CA LEU A 434 14.56 -11.27 -9.77
C LEU A 434 15.51 -11.76 -10.87
N LEU A 435 15.09 -11.69 -12.13
CA LEU A 435 15.91 -12.04 -13.27
C LEU A 435 17.07 -11.04 -13.46
N ILE A 436 16.78 -9.74 -13.47
CA ILE A 436 17.80 -8.68 -13.58
C ILE A 436 18.78 -8.77 -12.42
N ARG A 437 18.31 -9.01 -11.20
CA ARG A 437 19.14 -9.10 -9.99
C ARG A 437 20.22 -10.20 -10.06
N LYS A 438 20.05 -11.21 -10.90
CA LYS A 438 21.11 -12.22 -11.13
C LYS A 438 22.39 -11.60 -11.69
N TYR A 439 22.25 -10.54 -12.49
CA TYR A 439 23.33 -9.89 -13.22
C TYR A 439 23.68 -8.50 -12.68
N ALA A 440 22.66 -7.75 -12.26
CA ALA A 440 22.78 -6.35 -11.80
C ALA A 440 22.76 -6.26 -10.27
N LYS A 441 23.91 -6.50 -9.61
CA LYS A 441 24.03 -6.51 -8.14
C LYS A 441 24.09 -5.11 -7.52
N ASN A 442 24.64 -4.14 -8.25
CA ASN A 442 24.93 -2.79 -7.77
C ASN A 442 24.11 -1.70 -8.47
N GLN A 443 23.02 -2.08 -9.12
CA GLN A 443 22.11 -1.17 -9.82
C GLN A 443 20.72 -1.32 -9.18
N TRP A 444 20.06 -0.22 -8.86
CA TRP A 444 18.71 -0.27 -8.31
C TRP A 444 17.67 -0.63 -9.38
N ILE A 445 16.52 -1.13 -8.94
CA ILE A 445 15.44 -1.56 -9.83
C ILE A 445 14.13 -0.97 -9.32
N THR A 446 13.41 -0.28 -10.20
CA THR A 446 12.11 0.34 -9.93
C THR A 446 11.16 0.20 -11.13
N THR A 447 9.98 0.79 -11.06
CA THR A 447 9.06 1.02 -12.18
C THR A 447 8.33 2.35 -11.98
N ASN A 448 7.73 2.89 -13.04
CA ASN A 448 7.03 4.18 -13.03
C ASN A 448 5.51 4.01 -12.97
N TYR A 449 4.92 3.86 -11.79
CA TYR A 449 3.47 3.74 -11.66
C TYR A 449 2.73 5.05 -11.95
N ILE A 450 1.51 4.94 -12.52
CA ILE A 450 0.55 6.05 -12.52
C ILE A 450 -0.25 5.97 -11.23
N PRO A 451 -0.13 6.92 -10.30
CA PRO A 451 -0.92 6.88 -9.06
C PRO A 451 -2.39 7.21 -9.34
N ASN A 452 -3.22 6.19 -9.26
CA ASN A 452 -4.68 6.25 -9.33
C ASN A 452 -5.31 5.62 -8.08
N TYR A 453 -6.56 5.98 -7.77
CA TYR A 453 -7.26 5.49 -6.58
C TYR A 453 -7.66 4.01 -6.66
N ASP A 454 -7.74 3.44 -7.87
CA ASP A 454 -8.25 2.09 -8.10
C ASP A 454 -7.15 1.03 -8.34
N GLU A 455 -5.87 1.39 -8.26
CA GLU A 455 -4.78 0.50 -8.64
C GLU A 455 -4.22 -0.24 -7.43
N GLY A 456 -4.80 -1.40 -7.12
CA GLY A 456 -4.42 -2.26 -5.99
C GLY A 456 -3.09 -3.00 -6.15
N HIS A 457 -2.32 -2.76 -7.22
CA HIS A 457 -1.02 -3.41 -7.47
C HIS A 457 0.16 -2.58 -6.94
N ILE A 458 0.02 -1.26 -6.80
CA ILE A 458 1.09 -0.39 -6.29
C ILE A 458 1.43 -0.81 -4.85
N GLY A 459 2.71 -1.02 -4.58
CA GLY A 459 3.17 -1.56 -3.29
C GLY A 459 3.21 -3.08 -3.22
N GLY A 460 2.61 -3.79 -4.16
CA GLY A 460 2.55 -5.26 -4.18
C GLY A 460 3.75 -5.95 -4.86
N SER A 461 4.77 -5.20 -5.31
CA SER A 461 5.99 -5.74 -5.92
C SER A 461 7.18 -5.63 -4.96
N PRO A 462 7.33 -6.57 -4.01
CA PRO A 462 8.34 -6.50 -2.97
C PRO A 462 9.77 -6.71 -3.48
N ALA A 463 9.97 -7.18 -4.69
CA ALA A 463 11.29 -7.37 -5.29
C ALA A 463 11.93 -6.04 -5.77
N LEU A 464 11.13 -4.99 -6.00
CA LEU A 464 11.65 -3.66 -6.34
C LEU A 464 12.46 -3.06 -5.18
N ASP A 465 13.52 -2.35 -5.47
CA ASP A 465 14.32 -1.67 -4.44
C ASP A 465 13.56 -0.49 -3.83
N PHE A 466 12.81 0.22 -4.65
CA PHE A 466 11.85 1.26 -4.28
C PHE A 466 10.83 1.42 -5.39
N GLN A 467 9.79 2.21 -5.12
CA GLN A 467 8.76 2.50 -6.11
C GLN A 467 8.85 3.94 -6.57
N SER A 468 8.57 4.18 -7.83
CA SER A 468 8.50 5.51 -8.39
C SER A 468 7.21 5.72 -9.18
N TYR A 469 6.91 6.96 -9.51
CA TYR A 469 5.67 7.29 -10.19
C TYR A 469 5.87 8.25 -11.37
N THR A 470 4.86 8.27 -12.23
CA THR A 470 4.68 9.23 -13.33
C THR A 470 3.64 10.26 -12.97
N ARG A 471 3.87 11.54 -13.25
CA ARG A 471 2.88 12.59 -13.03
C ARG A 471 2.85 13.64 -14.13
N TYR A 472 1.69 13.74 -14.78
CA TYR A 472 1.33 14.80 -15.70
C TYR A 472 0.31 15.72 -15.04
N MET A 473 0.55 17.04 -15.13
CA MET A 473 -0.19 18.03 -14.36
C MET A 473 -1.22 18.79 -15.22
N VAL A 474 -0.90 18.99 -16.50
CA VAL A 474 -1.66 19.86 -17.41
C VAL A 474 -1.85 19.14 -18.76
N TYR A 475 -2.99 18.47 -18.92
CA TYR A 475 -3.39 17.79 -20.16
C TYR A 475 -4.91 17.55 -20.16
N GLY A 476 -5.50 17.42 -21.35
CA GLY A 476 -6.92 17.11 -21.50
C GLY A 476 -7.83 18.15 -20.85
N ASP A 477 -9.06 17.76 -20.62
CA ASP A 477 -10.10 18.59 -20.00
C ASP A 477 -9.98 18.63 -18.49
N ASN A 478 -8.85 18.86 -17.92
CA ASN A 478 -8.58 18.96 -16.47
C ASN A 478 -9.83 19.21 -15.63
N GLU A 479 -10.73 18.23 -15.57
CA GLU A 479 -11.97 18.31 -14.83
C GLU A 479 -11.71 18.63 -13.36
N GLY A 480 -12.44 19.62 -12.84
CA GLY A 480 -12.42 19.97 -11.42
C GLY A 480 -11.45 21.05 -10.97
N ILE A 481 -10.56 21.56 -11.81
CA ILE A 481 -9.60 22.61 -11.39
C ILE A 481 -10.08 24.02 -11.76
N GLY A 482 -11.07 24.13 -12.63
CA GLY A 482 -11.57 25.40 -13.14
C GLY A 482 -10.51 26.21 -13.91
N ARG A 483 -10.87 27.42 -14.32
CA ARG A 483 -10.00 28.29 -15.15
C ARG A 483 -8.64 28.62 -14.52
N ARG A 484 -8.51 28.60 -13.18
CA ARG A 484 -7.27 28.95 -12.47
C ARG A 484 -6.21 27.83 -12.53
N GLY A 485 -6.64 26.56 -12.61
CA GLY A 485 -5.73 25.41 -12.66
C GLY A 485 -5.31 24.99 -14.08
N TYR A 486 -5.95 25.55 -15.10
CA TYR A 486 -5.85 25.11 -16.49
C TYR A 486 -4.41 24.98 -17.03
N ARG A 487 -3.48 25.81 -16.58
CA ARG A 487 -2.08 25.82 -17.04
C ARG A 487 -1.06 25.63 -15.92
N VAL A 488 -1.49 25.33 -14.70
CA VAL A 488 -0.64 25.06 -13.53
C VAL A 488 -0.89 23.66 -12.98
N GLY A 489 -2.08 23.11 -13.20
CA GLY A 489 -2.50 21.83 -12.66
C GLY A 489 -2.94 21.92 -11.19
N ASN A 490 -3.36 20.77 -10.64
CA ASN A 490 -3.81 20.66 -9.25
C ASN A 490 -2.62 20.25 -8.35
N PRO A 491 -2.15 21.12 -7.43
CA PRO A 491 -1.01 20.83 -6.57
C PRO A 491 -1.23 19.60 -5.67
N LEU A 492 -2.48 19.27 -5.35
CA LEU A 492 -2.81 18.07 -4.56
C LEU A 492 -2.40 16.77 -5.25
N ARG A 493 -2.29 16.76 -6.58
CA ARG A 493 -1.86 15.56 -7.33
C ARG A 493 -0.44 15.15 -6.99
N ILE A 494 0.49 16.11 -6.88
CA ILE A 494 1.88 15.82 -6.49
C ILE A 494 1.94 15.53 -4.99
N ALA A 495 1.32 16.36 -4.15
CA ALA A 495 1.31 16.16 -2.70
C ALA A 495 0.78 14.77 -2.31
N TRP A 496 -0.36 14.39 -2.90
CA TRP A 496 -0.94 13.06 -2.68
C TRP A 496 -0.01 11.93 -3.15
N ALA A 497 0.59 12.05 -4.33
CA ALA A 497 1.50 11.03 -4.84
C ALA A 497 2.73 10.89 -3.92
N ASN A 498 3.36 11.99 -3.50
CA ASN A 498 4.47 11.97 -2.56
C ASN A 498 4.09 11.24 -1.25
N ASP A 499 2.93 11.59 -0.67
CA ASP A 499 2.46 11.00 0.58
C ASP A 499 2.04 9.53 0.43
N PHE A 500 1.60 9.13 -0.77
CA PHE A 500 1.26 7.75 -1.08
C PHE A 500 2.50 6.86 -1.26
N PHE A 501 3.52 7.34 -2.00
CA PHE A 501 4.70 6.51 -2.33
C PHE A 501 5.73 6.45 -1.20
N ARG A 502 5.93 7.53 -0.46
CA ARG A 502 6.91 7.62 0.64
C ARG A 502 6.79 6.51 1.69
N PRO A 503 5.60 6.14 2.21
CA PRO A 503 5.49 5.11 3.25
C PRO A 503 5.68 3.69 2.74
N ILE A 504 5.65 3.42 1.43
CA ILE A 504 5.72 2.05 0.90
C ILE A 504 7.08 1.42 1.21
N GLN A 505 8.18 2.13 0.92
CA GLN A 505 9.54 1.63 1.11
C GLN A 505 10.50 2.67 1.72
N GLY A 506 10.00 3.85 2.12
CA GLY A 506 10.80 4.93 2.71
C GLY A 506 11.55 5.80 1.71
N THR A 507 11.92 5.23 0.56
CA THR A 507 12.59 5.86 -0.59
C THR A 507 11.64 5.83 -1.77
N TYR A 508 11.58 6.89 -2.56
CA TYR A 508 10.82 6.92 -3.81
C TYR A 508 11.38 7.93 -4.80
N GLY A 509 11.07 7.73 -6.07
CA GLY A 509 11.44 8.64 -7.15
C GLY A 509 10.24 9.10 -7.97
N VAL A 510 10.44 10.10 -8.80
CA VAL A 510 9.51 10.52 -9.83
C VAL A 510 10.16 10.24 -11.18
N MET A 511 9.83 9.08 -11.77
CA MET A 511 10.43 8.67 -13.05
C MET A 511 10.00 9.58 -14.20
N GLU A 512 8.73 10.06 -14.18
CA GLU A 512 8.25 11.00 -15.17
C GLU A 512 7.54 12.17 -14.50
N LEU A 513 8.06 13.37 -14.69
CA LEU A 513 7.35 14.60 -14.38
C LEU A 513 7.18 15.40 -15.66
N GLN A 514 5.97 15.88 -15.93
CA GLN A 514 5.67 16.65 -17.14
C GLN A 514 6.68 17.78 -17.36
N PRO A 515 7.47 17.75 -18.47
CA PRO A 515 8.54 18.74 -18.70
C PRO A 515 8.04 20.03 -19.33
N GLY A 516 6.83 20.01 -19.90
CA GLY A 516 6.27 21.13 -20.68
C GLY A 516 4.93 20.80 -21.29
N GLN A 517 4.65 21.34 -22.46
CA GLN A 517 3.46 20.97 -23.24
C GLN A 517 3.58 19.53 -23.73
N VAL A 518 2.52 18.72 -23.50
CA VAL A 518 2.42 17.38 -24.08
C VAL A 518 1.73 17.43 -25.46
N ASN A 519 1.78 16.32 -26.21
CA ASN A 519 1.19 16.21 -27.55
C ASN A 519 0.15 15.10 -27.69
N TRP A 520 -0.10 14.34 -26.63
CA TRP A 520 -0.93 13.13 -26.66
C TRP A 520 -2.33 13.29 -26.04
N GLY A 521 -2.59 14.42 -25.36
CA GLY A 521 -3.93 14.71 -24.84
C GLY A 521 -4.85 15.29 -25.89
N SER A 522 -6.18 15.26 -25.66
CA SER A 522 -7.19 15.88 -26.50
C SER A 522 -7.02 17.41 -26.56
N ILE A 523 -6.60 18.01 -25.46
CA ILE A 523 -6.23 19.42 -25.31
C ILE A 523 -4.87 19.47 -24.62
N ASN A 524 -3.90 20.17 -25.21
CA ASN A 524 -2.53 20.20 -24.71
C ASN A 524 -2.11 21.66 -24.42
N PRO A 525 -2.54 22.26 -23.28
CA PRO A 525 -2.19 23.63 -22.97
C PRO A 525 -0.70 23.74 -22.60
N GLN A 526 -0.07 24.81 -23.05
CA GLN A 526 1.27 25.17 -22.61
C GLN A 526 1.23 25.54 -21.12
N PRO A 527 2.01 24.89 -20.24
CA PRO A 527 2.15 25.32 -18.84
C PRO A 527 2.54 26.79 -18.71
N LEU A 528 2.10 27.44 -17.65
CA LEU A 528 2.55 28.80 -17.35
C LEU A 528 4.05 28.84 -17.09
N PRO A 529 4.75 29.94 -17.45
CA PRO A 529 6.14 30.13 -17.05
C PRO A 529 6.32 29.93 -15.54
N GLY A 530 7.25 29.05 -15.16
CA GLY A 530 7.50 28.68 -13.75
C GLY A 530 6.65 27.51 -13.23
N ALA A 531 5.64 27.03 -13.95
CA ALA A 531 4.83 25.88 -13.48
C ALA A 531 5.67 24.60 -13.34
N VAL A 532 6.51 24.28 -14.31
CA VAL A 532 7.41 23.11 -14.24
C VAL A 532 8.35 23.22 -13.04
N ARG A 533 8.94 24.40 -12.81
CA ARG A 533 9.78 24.64 -11.63
C ARG A 533 9.00 24.45 -10.33
N LEU A 534 7.76 24.91 -10.25
CA LEU A 534 6.89 24.72 -9.09
C LEU A 534 6.63 23.23 -8.85
N TRP A 535 6.36 22.46 -9.89
CA TRP A 535 6.14 21.01 -9.78
C TRP A 535 7.39 20.29 -9.28
N MET A 536 8.57 20.59 -9.83
CA MET A 536 9.85 20.02 -9.37
C MET A 536 10.07 20.34 -7.88
N TRP A 537 9.91 21.61 -7.47
CA TRP A 537 10.03 21.98 -6.06
C TRP A 537 8.99 21.29 -5.15
N SER A 538 7.80 21.02 -5.65
CA SER A 538 6.77 20.28 -4.90
C SER A 538 7.17 18.80 -4.71
N VAL A 539 7.84 18.22 -5.69
CA VAL A 539 8.38 16.86 -5.61
C VAL A 539 9.55 16.82 -4.62
N PHE A 540 10.51 17.75 -4.73
CA PHE A 540 11.65 17.87 -3.79
C PHE A 540 11.17 18.06 -2.35
N ALA A 541 10.22 18.97 -2.12
CA ALA A 541 9.64 19.22 -0.81
C ALA A 541 8.93 17.98 -0.23
N GLY A 542 8.49 17.06 -1.07
CA GLY A 542 7.93 15.77 -0.69
C GLY A 542 8.98 14.72 -0.31
N GLY A 543 10.28 14.98 -0.53
CA GLY A 543 11.37 14.08 -0.20
C GLY A 543 11.63 12.99 -1.23
N SER A 544 11.42 13.28 -2.53
CA SER A 544 11.82 12.39 -3.62
C SER A 544 13.34 12.37 -3.78
N ASP A 545 13.93 11.22 -4.02
CA ASP A 545 15.38 11.04 -4.19
C ASP A 545 15.83 11.44 -5.61
N PHE A 546 14.93 11.36 -6.60
CA PHE A 546 15.22 11.83 -7.96
C PHE A 546 13.95 12.25 -8.72
N ILE A 547 14.16 13.03 -9.79
CA ILE A 547 13.15 13.41 -10.79
C ILE A 547 13.71 13.19 -12.19
#